data_9ef1df9c9593d47eac9d0c2929ec734f
#
_entry.id   9ef1df9c9593d47eac9d0c2929ec734f
#
_cell.length_a   1.000
_cell.length_b   1.000
_cell.length_c   1.000
_cell.angle_alpha   90.00
_cell.angle_beta   90.00
_cell.angle_gamma   90.00
#
_symmetry.space_group_name_H-M   'P 1'
#
loop_
_entity.id
_entity.type
_entity.pdbx_description
1 polymer ?
#
loop_
_entity_poly.entity_id
_entity_poly.type
_entity_poly.pdbx_seq_one_letter_code
_entity_poly.pdbx_strand_id
1 'polypeptide(L)'
;MKKKLWILPVLIGVLLIGGAVGLVAYNMYESNAAFEKSQDVMTELKQLIPDPSPAFVTTSPTTEPPSDDLFAPYEEPTTQPPSEMRSISVNGEDYCGYITLPQLGLELPVMSSWSYERLKTSPCRYSGTVEGRDIIIAAHNYNSHFGRIKELSQGDEIWFTTADGMQYFYRVDYTENVDGYDVDHMLSGGSSDWDMTLFTCTLSGQSRVTVRASFEETEE
;
A
#
# COMPACT_ATOMS: atom_id res chain seq x y z
N MET A 1 50.20 -20.25 30.30
CA MET A 1 48.92 -20.48 29.58
C MET A 1 48.03 -19.26 29.43
N LYS A 2 48.43 -18.03 29.83
CA LYS A 2 47.58 -16.81 29.78
C LYS A 2 47.62 -16.03 28.42
N LYS A 3 48.45 -16.42 27.47
CA LYS A 3 48.72 -15.64 26.23
C LYS A 3 47.70 -15.83 25.10
N LYS A 4 46.75 -16.78 25.18
CA LYS A 4 45.77 -17.02 24.10
C LYS A 4 44.35 -16.56 24.43
N LEU A 5 44.07 -16.10 25.65
CA LEU A 5 42.72 -15.74 26.10
C LEU A 5 42.20 -14.46 25.42
N TRP A 6 43.08 -13.57 24.96
CA TRP A 6 42.73 -12.34 24.25
C TRP A 6 42.24 -12.58 22.81
N ILE A 7 42.56 -13.76 22.20
CA ILE A 7 42.18 -14.11 20.86
C ILE A 7 40.68 -14.44 20.80
N LEU A 8 40.10 -14.98 21.88
CA LEU A 8 38.71 -15.39 21.94
C LEU A 8 37.72 -14.21 21.68
N PRO A 9 37.83 -13.04 22.36
CA PRO A 9 36.97 -11.89 22.07
C PRO A 9 37.14 -11.35 20.63
N VAL A 10 38.34 -11.42 20.07
CA VAL A 10 38.61 -11.01 18.69
C VAL A 10 37.87 -11.94 17.70
N LEU A 11 37.97 -13.26 17.93
CA LEU A 11 37.27 -14.24 17.09
C LEU A 11 35.73 -14.06 17.19
N ILE A 12 35.22 -13.83 18.39
CA ILE A 12 33.79 -13.53 18.59
C ILE A 12 33.37 -12.26 17.84
N GLY A 13 34.19 -11.21 17.94
CA GLY A 13 33.96 -9.95 17.22
C GLY A 13 33.90 -10.13 15.70
N VAL A 14 34.87 -10.86 15.14
CA VAL A 14 34.92 -11.16 13.69
C VAL A 14 33.70 -12.00 13.27
N LEU A 15 33.30 -12.98 14.09
CA LEU A 15 32.12 -13.81 13.80
C LEU A 15 30.81 -12.99 13.84
N LEU A 16 30.67 -12.07 14.80
CA LEU A 16 29.51 -11.18 14.89
C LEU A 16 29.44 -10.21 13.71
N ILE A 17 30.60 -9.63 13.29
CA ILE A 17 30.67 -8.75 12.12
C ILE A 17 30.33 -9.55 10.85
N GLY A 18 30.89 -10.75 10.70
CA GLY A 18 30.58 -11.63 9.56
C GLY A 18 29.10 -12.01 9.51
N GLY A 19 28.50 -12.32 10.65
CA GLY A 19 27.07 -12.57 10.78
C GLY A 19 26.20 -11.36 10.40
N ALA A 20 26.58 -10.16 10.89
CA ALA A 20 25.87 -8.93 10.56
C ALA A 20 25.94 -8.60 9.04
N VAL A 21 27.14 -8.72 8.44
CA VAL A 21 27.30 -8.52 6.98
C VAL A 21 26.49 -9.56 6.20
N GLY A 22 26.48 -10.82 6.65
CA GLY A 22 25.68 -11.88 6.02
C GLY A 22 24.18 -11.59 6.07
N LEU A 23 23.67 -11.09 7.20
CA LEU A 23 22.27 -10.69 7.34
C LEU A 23 21.90 -9.52 6.41
N VAL A 24 22.76 -8.50 6.33
CA VAL A 24 22.54 -7.36 5.42
C VAL A 24 22.52 -7.83 3.96
N ALA A 25 23.50 -8.66 3.56
CA ALA A 25 23.56 -9.21 2.19
C ALA A 25 22.33 -10.06 1.86
N TYR A 26 21.86 -10.89 2.79
CA TYR A 26 20.66 -11.68 2.65
C TYR A 26 19.41 -10.80 2.48
N ASN A 27 19.25 -9.78 3.33
CA ASN A 27 18.11 -8.85 3.23
C ASN A 27 18.12 -8.06 1.92
N MET A 28 19.31 -7.65 1.43
CA MET A 28 19.45 -7.01 0.11
C MET A 28 19.06 -7.96 -1.03
N TYR A 29 19.46 -9.22 -0.94
CA TYR A 29 19.09 -10.24 -1.93
C TYR A 29 17.58 -10.45 -1.99
N GLU A 30 16.90 -10.60 -0.83
CA GLU A 30 15.44 -10.74 -0.78
C GLU A 30 14.73 -9.51 -1.34
N SER A 31 15.18 -8.30 -0.98
CA SER A 31 14.64 -7.05 -1.50
C SER A 31 14.76 -6.94 -3.02
N ASN A 32 15.90 -7.34 -3.58
CA ASN A 32 16.11 -7.32 -5.03
C ASN A 32 15.24 -8.37 -5.74
N ALA A 33 15.16 -9.58 -5.19
CA ALA A 33 14.32 -10.64 -5.75
C ALA A 33 12.81 -10.29 -5.72
N ALA A 34 12.35 -9.59 -4.66
CA ALA A 34 11.01 -9.07 -4.58
C ALA A 34 10.78 -7.98 -5.63
N PHE A 35 11.76 -7.09 -5.84
CA PHE A 35 11.68 -6.04 -6.86
C PHE A 35 11.57 -6.62 -8.28
N GLU A 36 12.45 -7.56 -8.64
CA GLU A 36 12.41 -8.20 -9.98
C GLU A 36 11.03 -8.84 -10.25
N LYS A 37 10.52 -9.63 -9.30
CA LYS A 37 9.17 -10.21 -9.43
C LYS A 37 8.07 -9.16 -9.58
N SER A 38 8.16 -8.08 -8.83
CA SER A 38 7.21 -6.97 -8.89
C SER A 38 7.25 -6.28 -10.25
N GLN A 39 8.44 -6.08 -10.85
CA GLN A 39 8.60 -5.46 -12.16
C GLN A 39 8.12 -6.36 -13.32
N ASP A 40 8.32 -7.68 -13.22
CA ASP A 40 7.78 -8.63 -14.19
C ASP A 40 6.25 -8.55 -14.21
N VAL A 41 5.63 -8.56 -13.04
CA VAL A 41 4.18 -8.39 -12.89
C VAL A 41 3.72 -7.03 -13.40
N MET A 42 4.43 -5.93 -13.10
CA MET A 42 4.10 -4.60 -13.59
C MET A 42 4.05 -4.54 -15.11
N THR A 43 5.00 -5.18 -15.77
CA THR A 43 5.06 -5.20 -17.23
C THR A 43 3.83 -5.88 -17.82
N GLU A 44 3.39 -7.01 -17.25
CA GLU A 44 2.20 -7.73 -17.70
C GLU A 44 0.91 -6.98 -17.32
N LEU A 45 0.84 -6.46 -16.10
CA LEU A 45 -0.31 -5.72 -15.60
C LEU A 45 -0.62 -4.48 -16.45
N LYS A 46 0.40 -3.71 -16.83
CA LYS A 46 0.26 -2.54 -17.71
C LYS A 46 -0.24 -2.87 -19.12
N GLN A 47 -0.05 -4.10 -19.60
CA GLN A 47 -0.61 -4.53 -20.88
C GLN A 47 -2.09 -4.91 -20.79
N LEU A 48 -2.55 -5.28 -19.59
CA LEU A 48 -3.91 -5.73 -19.31
C LEU A 48 -4.81 -4.59 -18.82
N ILE A 49 -4.25 -3.58 -18.16
CA ILE A 49 -4.96 -2.38 -17.72
C ILE A 49 -5.17 -1.45 -18.93
N PRO A 50 -6.39 -0.92 -19.16
CA PRO A 50 -6.62 0.14 -20.15
C PRO A 50 -5.73 1.36 -19.90
N ASP A 51 -5.54 2.19 -20.94
CA ASP A 51 -4.79 3.44 -20.78
C ASP A 51 -5.36 4.27 -19.63
N PRO A 52 -4.51 4.79 -18.72
CA PRO A 52 -4.97 5.50 -17.54
C PRO A 52 -5.83 6.71 -17.89
N SER A 53 -6.99 6.80 -17.25
CA SER A 53 -7.92 7.94 -17.35
C SER A 53 -8.11 8.57 -15.98
N PRO A 54 -8.12 9.91 -15.85
CA PRO A 54 -8.39 10.57 -14.58
C PRO A 54 -9.73 10.11 -13.99
N ALA A 55 -9.74 9.81 -12.70
CA ALA A 55 -10.98 9.54 -11.99
C ALA A 55 -11.72 10.85 -11.73
N PHE A 56 -12.77 11.09 -12.50
CA PHE A 56 -13.72 12.17 -12.19
C PHE A 56 -14.74 11.62 -11.20
N VAL A 57 -14.79 12.20 -10.00
CA VAL A 57 -15.90 11.92 -9.09
C VAL A 57 -17.15 12.57 -9.68
N THR A 58 -17.86 11.82 -10.51
CA THR A 58 -19.22 12.21 -10.87
C THR A 58 -20.08 11.99 -9.64
N THR A 59 -20.14 13.01 -8.78
CA THR A 59 -21.26 13.14 -7.83
C THR A 59 -22.48 13.46 -8.66
N SER A 60 -23.05 12.46 -9.31
CA SER A 60 -24.42 12.54 -9.79
C SER A 60 -25.31 12.41 -8.57
N PRO A 61 -25.97 13.48 -8.12
CA PRO A 61 -27.12 13.29 -7.29
C PRO A 61 -28.16 12.63 -8.19
N THR A 62 -28.35 11.34 -8.05
CA THR A 62 -29.58 10.72 -8.54
C THR A 62 -30.69 11.29 -7.67
N THR A 63 -31.16 12.48 -8.04
CA THR A 63 -32.44 12.98 -7.61
C THR A 63 -33.47 12.26 -8.47
N GLU A 64 -33.83 11.06 -8.07
CA GLU A 64 -35.12 10.54 -8.47
C GLU A 64 -36.20 11.48 -7.90
N PRO A 65 -37.15 11.93 -8.72
CA PRO A 65 -38.27 12.72 -8.21
C PRO A 65 -38.98 11.88 -7.17
N PRO A 66 -39.43 12.46 -6.03
CA PRO A 66 -40.13 11.74 -5.01
C PRO A 66 -41.39 11.10 -5.64
N SER A 67 -41.45 9.78 -5.62
CA SER A 67 -42.71 9.08 -5.95
C SER A 67 -43.70 9.37 -4.82
N ASP A 68 -44.83 9.97 -5.17
CA ASP A 68 -45.93 10.29 -4.26
C ASP A 68 -46.67 9.04 -3.72
N ASP A 69 -46.00 7.91 -3.60
CA ASP A 69 -46.60 6.71 -3.02
C ASP A 69 -46.26 6.59 -1.53
N LEU A 70 -47.12 7.20 -0.71
CA LEU A 70 -47.00 7.21 0.75
C LEU A 70 -47.20 5.83 1.40
N PHE A 71 -47.42 4.77 0.62
CA PHE A 71 -47.68 3.41 1.10
C PHE A 71 -46.71 2.35 0.54
N ALA A 72 -45.64 2.78 -0.12
CA ALA A 72 -44.56 1.84 -0.48
C ALA A 72 -43.99 1.19 0.80
N PRO A 73 -43.83 -0.15 0.83
CA PRO A 73 -43.16 -0.78 1.96
C PRO A 73 -41.79 -0.16 2.14
N TYR A 74 -41.46 0.22 3.38
CA TYR A 74 -40.12 0.69 3.74
C TYR A 74 -39.11 -0.43 3.40
N GLU A 75 -38.44 -0.31 2.26
CA GLU A 75 -37.25 -1.11 1.99
C GLU A 75 -36.12 -0.52 2.86
N GLU A 76 -35.65 -1.33 3.81
CA GLU A 76 -34.42 -0.98 4.54
C GLU A 76 -33.34 -0.64 3.51
N PRO A 77 -32.59 0.46 3.68
CA PRO A 77 -31.50 0.77 2.78
C PRO A 77 -30.58 -0.47 2.75
N THR A 78 -30.59 -1.15 1.62
CA THR A 78 -29.67 -2.26 1.35
C THR A 78 -28.29 -1.62 1.44
N THR A 79 -27.60 -1.87 2.54
CA THR A 79 -26.18 -1.57 2.66
C THR A 79 -25.53 -2.43 1.60
N GLN A 80 -25.31 -1.86 0.41
CA GLN A 80 -24.52 -2.53 -0.61
C GLN A 80 -23.19 -2.86 0.06
N PRO A 81 -22.72 -4.12 -0.02
CA PRO A 81 -21.38 -4.43 0.46
C PRO A 81 -20.42 -3.46 -0.24
N PRO A 82 -19.38 -2.95 0.44
CA PRO A 82 -18.42 -2.02 -0.14
C PRO A 82 -18.00 -2.58 -1.50
N SER A 83 -18.13 -1.76 -2.54
CA SER A 83 -17.84 -2.14 -3.93
C SER A 83 -16.50 -2.87 -3.97
N GLU A 84 -16.51 -4.14 -4.35
CA GLU A 84 -15.26 -4.89 -4.49
C GLU A 84 -14.50 -4.24 -5.66
N MET A 85 -13.28 -3.77 -5.39
CA MET A 85 -12.42 -3.25 -6.43
C MET A 85 -12.21 -4.34 -7.50
N ARG A 86 -12.33 -3.96 -8.77
CA ARG A 86 -12.03 -4.86 -9.88
C ARG A 86 -10.60 -5.37 -9.78
N SER A 87 -10.36 -6.61 -10.17
CA SER A 87 -9.03 -7.21 -10.17
C SER A 87 -8.69 -7.85 -11.51
N ILE A 88 -7.39 -7.93 -11.80
CA ILE A 88 -6.80 -8.64 -12.93
C ILE A 88 -5.91 -9.74 -12.36
N SER A 89 -6.05 -10.96 -12.87
CA SER A 89 -5.23 -12.09 -12.44
C SER A 89 -3.96 -12.16 -13.29
N VAL A 90 -2.80 -12.14 -12.64
CA VAL A 90 -1.47 -12.28 -13.24
C VAL A 90 -0.72 -13.36 -12.47
N ASN A 91 -0.26 -14.39 -13.17
CA ASN A 91 0.49 -15.51 -12.58
C ASN A 91 -0.23 -16.22 -11.41
N GLY A 92 -1.58 -16.21 -11.40
CA GLY A 92 -2.40 -16.85 -10.37
C GLY A 92 -2.63 -16.01 -9.11
N GLU A 93 -2.19 -14.77 -9.10
CA GLU A 93 -2.48 -13.77 -8.06
C GLU A 93 -3.32 -12.63 -8.65
N ASP A 94 -4.23 -12.09 -7.82
CA ASP A 94 -5.15 -11.03 -8.23
C ASP A 94 -4.63 -9.65 -7.81
N TYR A 95 -4.62 -8.71 -8.75
CA TYR A 95 -4.16 -7.33 -8.57
C TYR A 95 -5.30 -6.36 -8.78
N CYS A 96 -5.49 -5.42 -7.85
CA CYS A 96 -6.51 -4.37 -7.95
C CYS A 96 -6.01 -3.12 -8.69
N GLY A 97 -4.74 -3.08 -9.06
CA GLY A 97 -4.11 -1.97 -9.75
C GLY A 97 -2.62 -1.85 -9.43
N TYR A 98 -2.09 -0.63 -9.58
CA TYR A 98 -0.71 -0.32 -9.19
C TYR A 98 -0.62 1.07 -8.58
N ILE A 99 0.41 1.28 -7.74
CA ILE A 99 0.71 2.55 -7.10
C ILE A 99 2.01 3.13 -7.63
N THR A 100 2.05 4.44 -7.85
CA THR A 100 3.24 5.19 -8.24
C THR A 100 3.56 6.23 -7.17
N LEU A 101 4.81 6.24 -6.72
CA LEU A 101 5.36 7.18 -5.74
C LEU A 101 6.55 7.89 -6.40
N PRO A 102 6.32 9.01 -7.12
CA PRO A 102 7.34 9.65 -7.97
C PRO A 102 8.58 10.07 -7.19
N GLN A 103 8.43 10.62 -5.99
CA GLN A 103 9.52 11.10 -5.13
C GLN A 103 10.45 9.97 -4.68
N LEU A 104 9.95 8.74 -4.62
CA LEU A 104 10.74 7.56 -4.29
C LEU A 104 11.22 6.80 -5.52
N GLY A 105 10.74 7.16 -6.72
CA GLY A 105 10.98 6.43 -7.97
C GLY A 105 10.41 5.02 -7.96
N LEU A 106 9.29 4.80 -7.25
CA LEU A 106 8.64 3.51 -7.12
C LEU A 106 7.37 3.44 -7.96
N GLU A 107 7.21 2.33 -8.64
CA GLU A 107 5.98 1.94 -9.30
C GLU A 107 5.77 0.45 -9.05
N LEU A 108 4.67 0.11 -8.34
CA LEU A 108 4.49 -1.20 -7.74
C LEU A 108 3.07 -1.73 -7.98
N PRO A 109 2.90 -2.99 -8.43
CA PRO A 109 1.58 -3.61 -8.51
C PRO A 109 1.02 -3.80 -7.11
N VAL A 110 -0.31 -3.73 -6.97
CA VAL A 110 -0.99 -3.88 -5.68
C VAL A 110 -1.93 -5.08 -5.75
N MET A 111 -1.65 -6.11 -4.95
CA MET A 111 -2.49 -7.29 -4.83
C MET A 111 -3.85 -6.95 -4.19
N SER A 112 -4.91 -7.58 -4.66
CA SER A 112 -6.30 -7.32 -4.23
C SER A 112 -6.57 -7.68 -2.76
N SER A 113 -5.77 -8.58 -2.18
CA SER A 113 -5.89 -8.99 -0.78
C SER A 113 -4.51 -9.27 -0.18
N TRP A 114 -4.40 -9.05 1.11
CA TRP A 114 -3.13 -9.21 1.80
C TRP A 114 -2.96 -10.58 2.46
N SER A 115 -1.71 -11.03 2.54
CA SER A 115 -1.21 -12.07 3.43
C SER A 115 0.28 -11.84 3.67
N TYR A 116 0.84 -12.44 4.72
CA TYR A 116 2.28 -12.33 4.99
C TYR A 116 3.14 -12.84 3.83
N GLU A 117 2.70 -13.87 3.11
CA GLU A 117 3.41 -14.41 1.95
C GLU A 117 3.35 -13.43 0.76
N ARG A 118 2.19 -12.84 0.51
CA ARG A 118 1.99 -11.86 -0.56
C ARG A 118 2.79 -10.58 -0.35
N LEU A 119 2.85 -10.08 0.90
CA LEU A 119 3.65 -8.90 1.24
C LEU A 119 5.13 -9.03 0.92
N LYS A 120 5.68 -10.26 0.87
CA LYS A 120 7.07 -10.50 0.45
C LYS A 120 7.28 -10.27 -1.05
N THR A 121 6.24 -10.32 -1.84
CA THR A 121 6.29 -10.21 -3.30
C THR A 121 5.86 -8.84 -3.78
N SER A 122 4.80 -8.26 -3.20
CA SER A 122 4.18 -7.03 -3.67
C SER A 122 3.43 -6.31 -2.54
N PRO A 123 3.21 -4.99 -2.66
CA PRO A 123 2.18 -4.31 -1.88
C PRO A 123 0.82 -4.99 -2.01
N CYS A 124 0.03 -4.93 -0.97
CA CYS A 124 -1.30 -5.54 -0.91
C CYS A 124 -2.32 -4.56 -0.39
N ARG A 125 -3.52 -4.56 -0.97
CA ARG A 125 -4.66 -3.90 -0.37
C ARG A 125 -4.99 -4.59 0.95
N TYR A 126 -4.89 -3.84 2.04
CA TYR A 126 -5.21 -4.32 3.38
C TYR A 126 -6.72 -4.26 3.61
N SER A 127 -7.35 -3.12 3.29
CA SER A 127 -8.80 -2.88 3.34
C SER A 127 -9.20 -1.65 2.53
N GLY A 128 -10.48 -1.36 2.45
CA GLY A 128 -11.04 -0.19 1.80
C GLY A 128 -10.98 -0.22 0.27
N THR A 129 -11.45 0.85 -0.34
CA THR A 129 -11.47 1.06 -1.80
C THR A 129 -11.10 2.50 -2.14
N VAL A 130 -10.72 2.76 -3.38
CA VAL A 130 -10.46 4.13 -3.85
C VAL A 130 -11.74 4.95 -3.95
N GLU A 131 -12.84 4.32 -4.36
CA GLU A 131 -14.17 4.93 -4.45
C GLU A 131 -14.75 5.25 -3.07
N GLY A 132 -14.48 4.39 -2.08
CA GLY A 132 -14.88 4.59 -0.69
C GLY A 132 -14.04 5.64 0.04
N ARG A 133 -12.96 6.11 -0.56
CA ARG A 133 -11.99 7.04 0.05
C ARG A 133 -11.44 6.53 1.38
N ASP A 134 -11.19 5.24 1.45
CA ASP A 134 -10.76 4.56 2.66
C ASP A 134 -9.71 3.48 2.40
N ILE A 135 -9.02 3.56 1.25
CA ILE A 135 -8.07 2.53 0.84
C ILE A 135 -6.84 2.49 1.75
N ILE A 136 -6.50 1.29 2.21
CA ILE A 136 -5.32 1.01 3.00
C ILE A 136 -4.43 0.01 2.26
N ILE A 137 -3.19 0.38 2.00
CA ILE A 137 -2.21 -0.47 1.32
C ILE A 137 -1.03 -0.76 2.25
N ALA A 138 -0.77 -2.03 2.44
CA ALA A 138 0.37 -2.54 3.21
C ALA A 138 1.47 -3.03 2.28
N ALA A 139 2.73 -2.83 2.64
CA ALA A 139 3.85 -3.47 1.97
C ALA A 139 4.96 -3.81 2.95
N HIS A 140 5.87 -4.69 2.54
CA HIS A 140 7.06 -5.01 3.31
C HIS A 140 8.01 -3.80 3.39
N ASN A 141 8.84 -3.74 4.44
CA ASN A 141 9.82 -2.66 4.63
C ASN A 141 11.10 -2.82 3.80
N TYR A 142 11.02 -3.48 2.65
CA TYR A 142 12.08 -3.46 1.66
C TYR A 142 12.22 -2.07 1.02
N ASN A 143 13.44 -1.66 0.71
CA ASN A 143 13.67 -0.39 0.00
C ASN A 143 12.99 -0.35 -1.39
N SER A 144 12.82 -1.52 -1.99
CA SER A 144 12.10 -1.72 -3.24
C SER A 144 10.57 -1.71 -3.09
N HIS A 145 10.06 -1.70 -1.86
CA HIS A 145 8.64 -1.58 -1.53
C HIS A 145 8.42 -0.31 -0.68
N PHE A 146 7.84 -0.44 0.53
CA PHE A 146 7.51 0.71 1.38
C PHE A 146 8.57 1.03 2.46
N GLY A 147 9.76 0.44 2.41
CA GLY A 147 10.83 0.73 3.39
C GLY A 147 11.27 2.19 3.41
N ARG A 148 11.00 2.93 2.33
CA ARG A 148 11.37 4.34 2.16
C ARG A 148 10.19 5.32 2.28
N ILE A 149 8.95 4.88 2.55
CA ILE A 149 7.80 5.80 2.61
C ILE A 149 7.93 6.86 3.72
N LYS A 150 8.77 6.62 4.73
CA LYS A 150 9.15 7.61 5.74
C LYS A 150 9.85 8.85 5.19
N GLU A 151 10.35 8.81 3.96
CA GLU A 151 11.03 9.91 3.27
C GLU A 151 10.02 10.84 2.57
N LEU A 152 8.75 10.40 2.44
CA LEU A 152 7.67 11.22 1.91
C LEU A 152 7.34 12.36 2.86
N SER A 153 7.08 13.52 2.29
CA SER A 153 6.76 14.77 2.97
C SER A 153 5.39 15.29 2.56
N GLN A 154 4.82 16.18 3.35
CA GLN A 154 3.57 16.85 3.01
C GLN A 154 3.64 17.46 1.60
N GLY A 155 2.61 17.21 0.80
CA GLY A 155 2.49 17.68 -0.58
C GLY A 155 3.11 16.77 -1.64
N ASP A 156 3.82 15.69 -1.25
CA ASP A 156 4.31 14.70 -2.19
C ASP A 156 3.17 13.94 -2.87
N GLU A 157 3.40 13.53 -4.10
CA GLU A 157 2.39 12.93 -4.97
C GLU A 157 2.31 11.42 -4.81
N ILE A 158 1.09 10.90 -4.83
CA ILE A 158 0.77 9.47 -4.91
C ILE A 158 -0.25 9.28 -6.03
N TRP A 159 0.02 8.36 -6.93
CA TRP A 159 -0.91 7.97 -7.98
C TRP A 159 -1.32 6.51 -7.77
N PHE A 160 -2.61 6.24 -7.82
CA PHE A 160 -3.14 4.89 -7.82
C PHE A 160 -3.95 4.66 -9.09
N THR A 161 -3.54 3.67 -9.89
CA THR A 161 -4.27 3.26 -11.10
C THR A 161 -4.95 1.92 -10.83
N THR A 162 -6.27 1.88 -10.96
CA THR A 162 -7.08 0.69 -10.73
C THR A 162 -6.97 -0.30 -11.89
N ALA A 163 -7.44 -1.54 -11.68
CA ALA A 163 -7.45 -2.58 -12.70
C ALA A 163 -8.31 -2.27 -13.93
N ASP A 164 -9.22 -1.32 -13.85
CA ASP A 164 -10.02 -0.82 -14.97
C ASP A 164 -9.48 0.47 -15.62
N GLY A 165 -8.28 0.92 -15.20
CA GLY A 165 -7.57 2.03 -15.79
C GLY A 165 -7.96 3.40 -15.23
N MET A 166 -8.78 3.47 -14.18
CA MET A 166 -9.06 4.74 -13.51
C MET A 166 -7.87 5.17 -12.66
N GLN A 167 -7.42 6.41 -12.83
CA GLN A 167 -6.28 6.96 -12.12
C GLN A 167 -6.73 7.97 -11.07
N TYR A 168 -6.35 7.71 -9.82
CA TYR A 168 -6.64 8.52 -8.65
C TYR A 168 -5.37 9.22 -8.20
N PHE A 169 -5.48 10.52 -7.97
CA PHE A 169 -4.38 11.36 -7.52
C PHE A 169 -4.55 11.73 -6.05
N TYR A 170 -3.50 11.56 -5.27
CA TYR A 170 -3.46 11.87 -3.85
C TYR A 170 -2.25 12.73 -3.51
N ARG A 171 -2.39 13.57 -2.49
CA ARG A 171 -1.27 14.25 -1.85
C ARG A 171 -1.06 13.78 -0.43
N VAL A 172 0.20 13.64 -0.08
CA VAL A 172 0.61 13.29 1.29
C VAL A 172 0.24 14.45 2.23
N ASP A 173 -0.53 14.14 3.26
CA ASP A 173 -0.87 15.07 4.35
C ASP A 173 0.23 15.06 5.41
N TYR A 174 0.56 13.88 5.91
CA TYR A 174 1.63 13.68 6.89
C TYR A 174 2.08 12.23 6.96
N THR A 175 3.22 12.05 7.63
CA THR A 175 3.79 10.73 7.94
C THR A 175 3.92 10.60 9.44
N GLU A 176 3.54 9.44 9.99
CA GLU A 176 3.58 9.17 11.42
C GLU A 176 4.05 7.74 11.72
N ASN A 177 4.35 7.48 13.01
CA ASN A 177 4.56 6.12 13.50
C ASN A 177 3.39 5.72 14.40
N VAL A 178 2.69 4.67 14.03
CA VAL A 178 1.55 4.11 14.75
C VAL A 178 1.98 2.84 15.48
N ASP A 179 1.50 2.64 16.70
CA ASP A 179 1.74 1.38 17.43
C ASP A 179 1.15 0.20 16.64
N GLY A 180 1.87 -0.92 16.60
CA GLY A 180 1.46 -2.08 15.81
C GLY A 180 0.16 -2.75 16.26
N TYR A 181 -0.33 -2.43 17.45
CA TYR A 181 -1.59 -2.93 18.03
C TYR A 181 -2.74 -1.93 17.92
N ASP A 182 -2.47 -0.68 17.55
CA ASP A 182 -3.49 0.36 17.38
C ASP A 182 -4.12 0.26 15.98
N VAL A 183 -5.00 -0.73 15.82
CA VAL A 183 -5.67 -1.01 14.54
C VAL A 183 -6.64 0.11 14.18
N ASP A 184 -7.34 0.67 15.16
CA ASP A 184 -8.34 1.72 14.92
C ASP A 184 -7.69 2.97 14.31
N HIS A 185 -6.48 3.33 14.76
CA HIS A 185 -5.72 4.44 14.21
C HIS A 185 -5.19 4.17 12.79
N MET A 186 -5.13 2.92 12.36
CA MET A 186 -4.74 2.54 11.00
C MET A 186 -5.85 2.74 9.98
N LEU A 187 -7.11 2.73 10.41
CA LEU A 187 -8.27 2.84 9.52
C LEU A 187 -8.44 4.28 9.01
N SER A 188 -8.74 4.40 7.73
CA SER A 188 -9.14 5.65 7.08
C SER A 188 -10.63 5.57 6.70
N GLY A 189 -11.23 6.69 6.32
CA GLY A 189 -12.61 6.75 5.86
C GLY A 189 -13.62 7.19 6.91
N GLY A 190 -14.79 7.59 6.45
CA GLY A 190 -15.97 7.97 7.24
C GLY A 190 -15.84 9.20 8.14
N SER A 191 -14.94 9.21 9.06
CA SER A 191 -14.68 10.31 10.00
C SER A 191 -13.21 10.77 10.02
N SER A 192 -12.35 10.19 9.19
CA SER A 192 -10.94 10.57 9.11
C SER A 192 -10.72 11.72 8.13
N ASP A 193 -9.65 12.46 8.34
CA ASP A 193 -9.27 13.62 7.54
C ASP A 193 -8.45 13.24 6.28
N TRP A 194 -8.35 11.94 5.94
CA TRP A 194 -7.59 11.43 4.80
C TRP A 194 -8.31 10.29 4.09
N ASP A 195 -7.97 10.05 2.82
CA ASP A 195 -8.64 9.10 1.92
C ASP A 195 -7.81 7.85 1.64
N MET A 196 -6.49 7.91 1.87
CA MET A 196 -5.56 6.80 1.65
C MET A 196 -4.58 6.64 2.82
N THR A 197 -4.30 5.39 3.16
CA THR A 197 -3.25 5.03 4.11
C THR A 197 -2.25 4.07 3.45
N LEU A 198 -0.97 4.44 3.45
CA LEU A 198 0.13 3.52 3.13
C LEU A 198 0.86 3.16 4.41
N PHE A 199 1.18 1.88 4.62
CA PHE A 199 1.97 1.52 5.79
C PHE A 199 2.95 0.38 5.57
N THR A 200 3.99 0.37 6.40
CA THR A 200 4.97 -0.72 6.50
C THR A 200 5.39 -0.93 7.96
N CYS A 201 5.94 -2.10 8.25
CA CYS A 201 6.53 -2.37 9.57
C CYS A 201 7.82 -1.56 9.77
N THR A 202 8.07 -1.10 10.99
CA THR A 202 9.42 -0.67 11.39
C THR A 202 10.36 -1.88 11.48
N LEU A 203 11.66 -1.65 11.52
CA LEU A 203 12.67 -2.73 11.66
C LEU A 203 12.47 -3.56 12.92
N SER A 204 11.94 -2.98 13.99
CA SER A 204 11.62 -3.69 15.23
C SER A 204 10.32 -4.51 15.13
N GLY A 205 9.47 -4.25 14.15
CA GLY A 205 8.15 -4.83 14.00
C GLY A 205 7.10 -4.34 15.01
N GLN A 206 7.50 -3.49 15.96
CA GLN A 206 6.61 -3.02 17.05
C GLN A 206 5.68 -1.89 16.62
N SER A 207 6.07 -1.10 15.63
CA SER A 207 5.27 0.00 15.10
C SER A 207 5.19 -0.05 13.58
N ARG A 208 4.35 0.81 13.03
CA ARG A 208 4.14 0.99 11.60
C ARG A 208 4.54 2.41 11.21
N VAL A 209 5.36 2.54 10.18
CA VAL A 209 5.49 3.80 9.47
C VAL A 209 4.27 3.94 8.59
N THR A 210 3.54 5.03 8.74
CA THR A 210 2.25 5.25 8.10
C THR A 210 2.26 6.60 7.40
N VAL A 211 1.79 6.63 6.16
CA VAL A 211 1.60 7.83 5.35
C VAL A 211 0.10 8.02 5.16
N ARG A 212 -0.39 9.21 5.44
CA ARG A 212 -1.76 9.64 5.24
C ARG A 212 -1.82 10.57 4.04
N ALA A 213 -2.80 10.36 3.17
CA ALA A 213 -2.94 11.15 1.96
C ALA A 213 -4.41 11.39 1.61
N SER A 214 -4.69 12.59 1.13
CA SER A 214 -6.01 13.02 0.67
C SER A 214 -6.10 12.99 -0.85
N PHE A 215 -7.26 12.59 -1.36
CA PHE A 215 -7.57 12.62 -2.78
C PHE A 215 -7.67 14.07 -3.28
N GLU A 216 -7.08 14.35 -4.42
CA GLU A 216 -7.23 15.63 -5.13
C GLU A 216 -7.89 15.39 -6.49
N GLU A 217 -8.88 16.22 -6.81
CA GLU A 217 -9.45 16.25 -8.15
C GLU A 217 -8.42 16.86 -9.12
N THR A 218 -8.12 16.15 -10.19
CA THR A 218 -7.28 16.68 -11.26
C THR A 218 -8.11 17.69 -12.05
N GLU A 219 -7.81 18.98 -11.94
CA GLU A 219 -8.38 20.01 -12.82
C GLU A 219 -7.87 19.77 -14.25
N GLU A 220 -8.78 19.83 -15.25
CA GLU A 220 -8.44 19.82 -16.69
C GLU A 220 -7.69 21.08 -17.11
#